data_fb4d9c943223393468f32c65773c47f5
#
_entry.id   fb4d9c943223393468f32c65773c47f5
#
_cell.length_a   1.000
_cell.length_b   1.000
_cell.length_c   1.000
_cell.angle_alpha   90.00
_cell.angle_beta   90.00
_cell.angle_gamma   90.00
#
_symmetry.space_group_name_H-M   'P 1'
#
loop_
_entity.id
_entity.type
_entity.pdbx_description
1 polymer ?
#
loop_
_entity_poly.entity_id
_entity_poly.type
_entity_poly.pdbx_seq_one_letter_code
_entity_poly.pdbx_strand_id
1 'polypeptide(L)'
;MELVFSQILDGLSIGSVLLLAATGLAIVFGLMGVINLAHGEFMMLGAYVTFVVQNMFRPLGGTAFELYYIVALVASFVVTALVGVLLERTLIRRLYGRPLETLLATWGVSLILIQFVRSVSLAMMLGIGVTALLGWLAKRFMPASLKDASFANYLGGAVWAVAGVLGIFSINIFASFGRFFSNPWFGPRNIDVTAPKWLQGSWGSIAGIELPGIRIFIIALSALLLAAVAWFLTKSVWGVRIRSVTQNREMSNCLGIPTDSVDSITFGIGSGLAGVAGCAITLLGSVGPNLGASYIVSCFMVIVLGGVGNLVGTVIASMMLGIIQSIIGSGSLLIAFPDMPSSLRAVTEFFATTSMSLVLVFIFIIAF
;
A
#
# COMPACT_ATOMS: atom_id res chain seq x y z
N MET A 1 1.43 -34.98 -6.42
CA MET A 1 1.20 -34.09 -7.56
C MET A 1 0.18 -33.00 -7.22
N GLU A 2 -0.97 -33.36 -6.68
CA GLU A 2 -2.02 -32.40 -6.28
C GLU A 2 -1.56 -31.34 -5.29
N LEU A 3 -0.80 -31.76 -4.26
CA LEU A 3 -0.27 -30.86 -3.23
C LEU A 3 0.71 -29.83 -3.82
N VAL A 4 1.59 -30.22 -4.72
CA VAL A 4 2.57 -29.32 -5.36
C VAL A 4 1.85 -28.31 -6.27
N PHE A 5 0.84 -28.76 -7.02
CA PHE A 5 0.07 -27.87 -7.89
C PHE A 5 -0.73 -26.83 -7.07
N SER A 6 -1.37 -27.26 -5.97
CA SER A 6 -2.04 -26.35 -5.05
C SER A 6 -1.10 -25.29 -4.49
N GLN A 7 0.12 -25.70 -4.08
CA GLN A 7 1.15 -24.78 -3.57
C GLN A 7 1.64 -23.78 -4.63
N ILE A 8 1.75 -24.21 -5.88
CA ILE A 8 2.10 -23.30 -6.98
C ILE A 8 1.00 -22.28 -7.19
N LEU A 9 -0.28 -22.66 -7.16
CA LEU A 9 -1.41 -21.72 -7.27
C LEU A 9 -1.44 -20.74 -6.10
N ASP A 10 -1.18 -21.22 -4.89
CA ASP A 10 -1.06 -20.37 -3.70
C ASP A 10 0.06 -19.36 -3.86
N GLY A 11 1.23 -19.85 -4.29
CA GLY A 11 2.40 -19.03 -4.55
C GLY A 11 2.19 -18.00 -5.65
N LEU A 12 1.50 -18.37 -6.74
CA LEU A 12 1.14 -17.43 -7.80
C LEU A 12 0.17 -16.35 -7.31
N SER A 13 -0.78 -16.72 -6.45
CA SER A 13 -1.71 -15.74 -5.85
C SER A 13 -0.96 -14.76 -4.94
N ILE A 14 -0.10 -15.24 -4.04
CA ILE A 14 0.74 -14.40 -3.18
C ILE A 14 1.67 -13.54 -4.04
N GLY A 15 2.34 -14.13 -5.03
CA GLY A 15 3.21 -13.45 -5.97
C GLY A 15 2.48 -12.35 -6.77
N SER A 16 1.21 -12.57 -7.12
CA SER A 16 0.38 -11.59 -7.81
C SER A 16 0.07 -10.37 -6.96
N VAL A 17 -0.18 -10.55 -5.66
CA VAL A 17 -0.35 -9.42 -4.73
C VAL A 17 0.97 -8.67 -4.56
N LEU A 18 2.08 -9.40 -4.37
CA LEU A 18 3.41 -8.79 -4.31
C LEU A 18 3.75 -8.05 -5.60
N LEU A 19 3.35 -8.58 -6.76
CA LEU A 19 3.53 -7.93 -8.06
C LEU A 19 2.82 -6.58 -8.12
N LEU A 20 1.55 -6.50 -7.71
CA LEU A 20 0.80 -5.25 -7.70
C LEU A 20 1.47 -4.20 -6.81
N ALA A 21 1.82 -4.59 -5.59
CA ALA A 21 2.48 -3.71 -4.64
C ALA A 21 3.86 -3.28 -5.14
N ALA A 22 4.68 -4.24 -5.58
CA ALA A 22 6.01 -3.97 -6.11
C ALA A 22 5.98 -3.13 -7.39
N THR A 23 4.98 -3.33 -8.28
CA THR A 23 4.83 -2.49 -9.49
C THR A 23 4.60 -1.03 -9.12
N GLY A 24 3.75 -0.75 -8.12
CA GLY A 24 3.55 0.60 -7.60
C GLY A 24 4.84 1.22 -7.05
N LEU A 25 5.59 0.46 -6.28
CA LEU A 25 6.88 0.89 -5.73
C LEU A 25 7.95 0.99 -6.83
N ALA A 26 7.97 0.10 -7.83
CA ALA A 26 8.89 0.15 -8.97
C ALA A 26 8.69 1.41 -9.82
N ILE A 27 7.45 1.88 -9.98
CA ILE A 27 7.14 3.14 -10.65
C ILE A 27 7.72 4.31 -9.86
N VAL A 28 7.48 4.38 -8.55
CA VAL A 28 7.97 5.48 -7.71
C VAL A 28 9.49 5.44 -7.61
N PHE A 29 10.07 4.30 -7.24
CA PHE A 29 11.51 4.19 -7.05
C PHE A 29 12.27 4.16 -8.38
N GLY A 30 11.78 3.41 -9.37
CA GLY A 30 12.47 3.26 -10.66
C GLY A 30 12.41 4.51 -11.55
N LEU A 31 11.31 5.27 -11.48
CA LEU A 31 11.12 6.44 -12.33
C LEU A 31 11.46 7.76 -11.64
N MET A 32 11.25 7.85 -10.34
CA MET A 32 11.49 9.10 -9.58
C MET A 32 12.76 9.05 -8.72
N GLY A 33 13.37 7.87 -8.53
CA GLY A 33 14.53 7.68 -7.66
C GLY A 33 14.22 7.89 -6.16
N VAL A 34 12.95 7.81 -5.77
CA VAL A 34 12.50 8.08 -4.41
C VAL A 34 12.27 6.78 -3.66
N ILE A 35 13.03 6.57 -2.59
CA ILE A 35 12.81 5.44 -1.66
C ILE A 35 11.68 5.84 -0.71
N ASN A 36 10.53 5.16 -0.84
CA ASN A 36 9.35 5.45 -0.04
C ASN A 36 9.02 4.28 0.90
N LEU A 37 9.40 4.39 2.18
CA LEU A 37 9.06 3.38 3.19
C LEU A 37 7.57 3.39 3.58
N ALA A 38 6.85 4.50 3.36
CA ALA A 38 5.41 4.56 3.59
C ALA A 38 4.58 3.82 2.52
N HIS A 39 5.22 3.22 1.49
CA HIS A 39 4.51 2.53 0.43
C HIS A 39 3.69 1.34 0.93
N GLY A 40 4.21 0.60 1.91
CA GLY A 40 3.46 -0.48 2.57
C GLY A 40 2.18 0.02 3.25
N GLU A 41 2.21 1.22 3.82
CA GLU A 41 1.06 1.80 4.49
C GLU A 41 -0.05 2.22 3.52
N PHE A 42 0.26 2.46 2.24
CA PHE A 42 -0.77 2.62 1.21
C PHE A 42 -1.51 1.30 0.95
N MET A 43 -0.83 0.15 1.05
CA MET A 43 -1.50 -1.15 1.02
C MET A 43 -2.45 -1.31 2.22
N MET A 44 -1.97 -0.99 3.43
CA MET A 44 -2.79 -0.97 4.63
C MET A 44 -4.02 -0.06 4.44
N LEU A 45 -3.84 1.18 3.99
CA LEU A 45 -4.96 2.10 3.74
C LEU A 45 -5.97 1.52 2.73
N GLY A 46 -5.50 0.92 1.63
CA GLY A 46 -6.37 0.29 0.64
C GLY A 46 -7.22 -0.84 1.24
N ALA A 47 -6.62 -1.67 2.09
CA ALA A 47 -7.33 -2.72 2.80
C ALA A 47 -8.40 -2.17 3.77
N TYR A 48 -8.08 -1.10 4.52
CA TYR A 48 -9.06 -0.44 5.40
C TYR A 48 -10.17 0.27 4.62
N VAL A 49 -9.87 0.88 3.46
CA VAL A 49 -10.90 1.43 2.56
C VAL A 49 -11.85 0.33 2.10
N THR A 50 -11.33 -0.86 1.76
CA THR A 50 -12.16 -2.02 1.39
C THR A 50 -13.11 -2.41 2.52
N PHE A 51 -12.64 -2.44 3.75
CA PHE A 51 -13.46 -2.71 4.92
C PHE A 51 -14.54 -1.63 5.15
N VAL A 52 -14.20 -0.37 4.98
CA VAL A 52 -15.17 0.74 5.09
C VAL A 52 -16.26 0.59 4.03
N VAL A 53 -15.88 0.37 2.76
CA VAL A 53 -16.83 0.17 1.67
C VAL A 53 -17.72 -1.03 1.94
N GLN A 54 -17.17 -2.16 2.40
CA GLN A 54 -17.96 -3.33 2.79
C GLN A 54 -19.03 -2.98 3.83
N ASN A 55 -18.63 -2.25 4.89
CA ASN A 55 -19.57 -1.86 5.95
C ASN A 55 -20.63 -0.87 5.46
N MET A 56 -20.32 -0.01 4.50
CA MET A 56 -21.31 0.88 3.86
C MET A 56 -22.34 0.09 3.02
N PHE A 57 -21.92 -0.97 2.39
CA PHE A 57 -22.82 -1.83 1.58
C PHE A 57 -23.56 -2.89 2.40
N ARG A 58 -23.12 -3.19 3.61
CA ARG A 58 -23.74 -4.20 4.49
C ARG A 58 -25.23 -3.98 4.74
N PRO A 59 -25.73 -2.73 5.00
CA PRO A 59 -27.16 -2.49 5.19
C PRO A 59 -28.00 -2.70 3.93
N LEU A 60 -27.39 -2.58 2.73
CA LEU A 60 -28.10 -2.70 1.46
C LEU A 60 -28.46 -4.15 1.13
N GLY A 61 -27.70 -5.13 1.64
CA GLY A 61 -27.95 -6.57 1.45
C GLY A 61 -28.02 -7.03 -0.01
N GLY A 62 -28.35 -8.31 -0.22
CA GLY A 62 -28.63 -8.87 -1.54
C GLY A 62 -27.52 -8.66 -2.59
N THR A 63 -27.94 -8.41 -3.84
CA THR A 63 -27.03 -8.21 -4.98
C THR A 63 -26.15 -6.97 -4.85
N ALA A 64 -26.62 -5.92 -4.15
CA ALA A 64 -25.83 -4.72 -3.92
C ALA A 64 -24.60 -5.02 -3.06
N PHE A 65 -24.73 -5.88 -2.04
CA PHE A 65 -23.59 -6.31 -1.23
C PHE A 65 -22.58 -7.09 -2.05
N GLU A 66 -22.99 -7.85 -3.06
CA GLU A 66 -22.05 -8.60 -3.90
C GLU A 66 -21.16 -7.69 -4.80
N LEU A 67 -21.63 -6.48 -5.10
CA LEU A 67 -20.89 -5.50 -5.91
C LEU A 67 -19.92 -4.65 -5.10
N TYR A 68 -19.95 -4.68 -3.75
CA TYR A 68 -19.11 -3.81 -2.92
C TYR A 68 -17.63 -3.91 -3.27
N TYR A 69 -17.17 -5.12 -3.64
CA TYR A 69 -15.74 -5.37 -3.87
C TYR A 69 -15.22 -4.65 -5.12
N ILE A 70 -16.01 -4.53 -6.17
CA ILE A 70 -15.66 -3.78 -7.39
C ILE A 70 -15.56 -2.29 -7.05
N VAL A 71 -16.52 -1.77 -6.27
CA VAL A 71 -16.47 -0.39 -5.77
C VAL A 71 -15.28 -0.18 -4.86
N ALA A 72 -14.97 -1.14 -4.00
CA ALA A 72 -13.82 -1.11 -3.09
C ALA A 72 -12.49 -1.05 -3.85
N LEU A 73 -12.32 -1.77 -4.96
CA LEU A 73 -11.12 -1.71 -5.81
C LEU A 73 -10.88 -0.29 -6.33
N VAL A 74 -11.92 0.33 -6.89
CA VAL A 74 -11.82 1.69 -7.41
C VAL A 74 -11.60 2.69 -6.27
N ALA A 75 -12.33 2.56 -5.17
CA ALA A 75 -12.20 3.43 -4.00
C ALA A 75 -10.81 3.32 -3.37
N SER A 76 -10.28 2.11 -3.22
CA SER A 76 -8.92 1.88 -2.70
C SER A 76 -7.86 2.54 -3.58
N PHE A 77 -7.98 2.41 -4.92
CA PHE A 77 -7.07 3.10 -5.83
C PHE A 77 -7.15 4.62 -5.67
N VAL A 78 -8.36 5.19 -5.72
CA VAL A 78 -8.56 6.65 -5.68
C VAL A 78 -8.11 7.24 -4.36
N VAL A 79 -8.53 6.66 -3.23
CA VAL A 79 -8.19 7.18 -1.89
C VAL A 79 -6.69 7.14 -1.66
N THR A 80 -6.05 6.01 -1.95
CA THR A 80 -4.59 5.88 -1.74
C THR A 80 -3.79 6.73 -2.73
N ALA A 81 -4.26 6.88 -3.98
CA ALA A 81 -3.65 7.81 -4.95
C ALA A 81 -3.74 9.26 -4.46
N LEU A 82 -4.88 9.69 -3.92
CA LEU A 82 -5.04 11.04 -3.38
C LEU A 82 -4.13 11.28 -2.17
N VAL A 83 -4.04 10.31 -1.25
CA VAL A 83 -3.12 10.39 -0.11
C VAL A 83 -1.67 10.43 -0.59
N GLY A 84 -1.32 9.63 -1.61
CA GLY A 84 0.00 9.65 -2.22
C GLY A 84 0.33 10.99 -2.86
N VAL A 85 -0.57 11.57 -3.66
CA VAL A 85 -0.39 12.90 -4.26
C VAL A 85 -0.25 13.98 -3.17
N LEU A 86 -1.03 13.88 -2.09
CA LEU A 86 -0.91 14.79 -0.96
C LEU A 86 0.48 14.68 -0.31
N LEU A 87 0.95 13.47 -0.07
CA LEU A 87 2.27 13.22 0.50
C LEU A 87 3.40 13.74 -0.41
N GLU A 88 3.29 13.49 -1.72
CA GLU A 88 4.28 13.99 -2.69
C GLU A 88 4.36 15.52 -2.64
N ARG A 89 3.22 16.21 -2.74
CA ARG A 89 3.17 17.68 -2.78
C ARG A 89 3.63 18.35 -1.49
N THR A 90 3.33 17.76 -0.34
CA THR A 90 3.62 18.36 0.97
C THR A 90 5.02 18.07 1.47
N LEU A 91 5.50 16.83 1.27
CA LEU A 91 6.73 16.33 1.87
C LEU A 91 7.79 15.98 0.82
N ILE A 92 7.52 15.01 -0.07
CA ILE A 92 8.53 14.40 -0.92
C ILE A 92 9.11 15.39 -1.91
N ARG A 93 8.30 16.28 -2.47
CA ARG A 93 8.74 17.32 -3.41
C ARG A 93 9.87 18.19 -2.87
N ARG A 94 9.90 18.42 -1.56
CA ARG A 94 10.95 19.22 -0.91
C ARG A 94 12.23 18.43 -0.63
N LEU A 95 12.18 17.13 -0.78
CA LEU A 95 13.25 16.18 -0.45
C LEU A 95 13.88 15.53 -1.68
N TYR A 96 13.50 15.94 -2.90
CA TYR A 96 14.11 15.43 -4.12
C TYR A 96 15.63 15.68 -4.12
N GLY A 97 16.40 14.64 -4.51
CA GLY A 97 17.83 14.65 -4.50
C GLY A 97 18.50 14.38 -3.14
N ARG A 98 17.70 14.11 -2.10
CA ARG A 98 18.16 13.81 -0.73
C ARG A 98 17.66 12.45 -0.25
N PRO A 99 18.26 11.35 -0.70
CA PRO A 99 17.69 10.01 -0.50
C PRO A 99 17.56 9.61 0.97
N LEU A 100 18.54 9.96 1.82
CA LEU A 100 18.50 9.63 3.26
C LEU A 100 17.42 10.41 4.01
N GLU A 101 17.26 11.70 3.69
CA GLU A 101 16.23 12.54 4.30
C GLU A 101 14.83 12.05 3.88
N THR A 102 14.68 11.66 2.61
CA THR A 102 13.41 11.11 2.09
C THR A 102 13.05 9.79 2.77
N LEU A 103 14.02 8.91 2.97
CA LEU A 103 13.85 7.62 3.65
C LEU A 103 13.37 7.83 5.09
N LEU A 104 14.05 8.71 5.85
CA LEU A 104 13.66 9.05 7.23
C LEU A 104 12.26 9.69 7.31
N ALA A 105 11.98 10.64 6.41
CA ALA A 105 10.70 11.33 6.37
C ALA A 105 9.55 10.37 6.05
N THR A 106 9.73 9.49 5.06
CA THR A 106 8.69 8.49 4.69
C THR A 106 8.51 7.44 5.78
N TRP A 107 9.57 7.07 6.52
CA TRP A 107 9.44 6.22 7.70
C TRP A 107 8.61 6.90 8.80
N GLY A 108 8.84 8.19 9.06
CA GLY A 108 8.02 8.98 9.98
C GLY A 108 6.54 9.02 9.54
N VAL A 109 6.27 9.18 8.23
CA VAL A 109 4.91 9.12 7.69
C VAL A 109 4.29 7.75 7.88
N SER A 110 5.04 6.66 7.69
CA SER A 110 4.58 5.29 7.97
C SER A 110 4.07 5.16 9.40
N LEU A 111 4.85 5.61 10.38
CA LEU A 111 4.43 5.60 11.79
C LEU A 111 3.16 6.42 12.04
N ILE A 112 3.05 7.60 11.42
CA ILE A 112 1.86 8.46 11.53
C ILE A 112 0.64 7.74 10.95
N LEU A 113 0.74 7.11 9.78
CA LEU A 113 -0.37 6.41 9.14
C LEU A 113 -0.82 5.19 9.97
N ILE A 114 0.12 4.42 10.52
CA ILE A 114 -0.20 3.31 11.42
C ILE A 114 -0.98 3.81 12.65
N GLN A 115 -0.49 4.86 13.29
CA GLN A 115 -1.16 5.42 14.47
C GLN A 115 -2.50 6.08 14.14
N PHE A 116 -2.59 6.73 12.98
CA PHE A 116 -3.85 7.28 12.49
C PHE A 116 -4.92 6.19 12.37
N VAL A 117 -4.62 5.08 11.69
CA VAL A 117 -5.57 3.96 11.53
C VAL A 117 -5.96 3.33 12.85
N ARG A 118 -5.01 3.19 13.80
CA ARG A 118 -5.27 2.63 15.14
C ARG A 118 -6.19 3.51 15.99
N SER A 119 -6.07 4.82 15.85
CA SER A 119 -6.71 5.79 16.74
C SER A 119 -7.87 6.54 16.08
N VAL A 120 -8.10 6.37 14.76
CA VAL A 120 -9.15 7.09 14.07
C VAL A 120 -10.51 6.83 14.71
N SER A 121 -11.11 7.91 15.20
CA SER A 121 -12.43 7.94 15.83
C SER A 121 -13.16 9.19 15.34
N LEU A 122 -14.46 9.27 15.59
CA LEU A 122 -15.22 10.46 15.22
C LEU A 122 -14.66 11.70 15.92
N ALA A 123 -14.30 11.59 17.20
CA ALA A 123 -13.69 12.69 17.96
C ALA A 123 -12.37 13.16 17.32
N MET A 124 -11.53 12.24 16.87
CA MET A 124 -10.27 12.57 16.19
C MET A 124 -10.53 13.30 14.86
N MET A 125 -11.48 12.83 14.06
CA MET A 125 -11.82 13.49 12.77
C MET A 125 -12.37 14.90 12.99
N LEU A 126 -13.23 15.07 14.01
CA LEU A 126 -13.73 16.39 14.38
C LEU A 126 -12.61 17.32 14.88
N GLY A 127 -11.68 16.79 15.69
CA GLY A 127 -10.51 17.54 16.15
C GLY A 127 -9.60 18.01 15.02
N ILE A 128 -9.33 17.14 14.04
CA ILE A 128 -8.59 17.50 12.82
C ILE A 128 -9.35 18.58 12.04
N GLY A 129 -10.67 18.44 11.91
CA GLY A 129 -11.52 19.45 11.27
C GLY A 129 -11.45 20.81 11.96
N VAL A 130 -11.50 20.83 13.30
CA VAL A 130 -11.33 22.05 14.11
C VAL A 130 -9.94 22.66 13.90
N THR A 131 -8.88 21.86 13.92
CA THR A 131 -7.51 22.33 13.66
C THR A 131 -7.41 22.99 12.28
N ALA A 132 -7.94 22.33 11.26
CA ALA A 132 -7.92 22.84 9.88
C ALA A 132 -8.72 24.15 9.75
N LEU A 133 -9.90 24.20 10.37
CA LEU A 133 -10.78 25.38 10.36
C LEU A 133 -10.12 26.57 11.08
N LEU A 134 -9.59 26.35 12.28
CA LEU A 134 -8.90 27.39 13.05
C LEU A 134 -7.66 27.90 12.34
N GLY A 135 -6.84 27.01 11.76
CA GLY A 135 -5.67 27.39 10.98
C GLY A 135 -6.03 28.18 9.72
N TRP A 136 -7.12 27.80 9.04
CA TRP A 136 -7.63 28.52 7.88
C TRP A 136 -8.18 29.91 8.26
N LEU A 137 -9.01 29.99 9.30
CA LEU A 137 -9.57 31.24 9.81
C LEU A 137 -8.46 32.19 10.24
N ALA A 138 -7.50 31.71 11.03
CA ALA A 138 -6.39 32.53 11.50
C ALA A 138 -5.57 33.09 10.32
N LYS A 139 -5.29 32.30 9.27
CA LYS A 139 -4.63 32.81 8.05
C LYS A 139 -5.52 33.78 7.26
N ARG A 140 -6.82 33.56 7.21
CA ARG A 140 -7.77 34.40 6.45
C ARG A 140 -7.91 35.77 7.08
N PHE A 141 -7.96 35.83 8.41
CA PHE A 141 -8.12 37.06 9.19
C PHE A 141 -6.81 37.70 9.66
N MET A 142 -5.65 37.15 9.27
CA MET A 142 -4.35 37.73 9.58
C MET A 142 -4.23 39.10 8.92
N PRO A 143 -3.90 40.16 9.68
CA PRO A 143 -3.70 41.52 9.14
C PRO A 143 -2.62 41.56 8.05
N ALA A 144 -2.80 42.40 7.04
CA ALA A 144 -1.85 42.54 5.92
C ALA A 144 -0.44 42.90 6.41
N SER A 145 -0.33 43.73 7.43
CA SER A 145 0.94 44.11 8.04
C SER A 145 1.76 42.96 8.62
N LEU A 146 1.11 41.84 9.02
CA LEU A 146 1.77 40.65 9.53
C LEU A 146 2.07 39.65 8.41
N LYS A 147 1.41 39.74 7.26
CA LYS A 147 1.67 38.88 6.10
C LYS A 147 2.97 39.27 5.38
N ASP A 148 3.33 40.54 5.40
CA ASP A 148 4.52 41.07 4.73
C ASP A 148 5.74 41.18 5.65
N ALA A 149 5.60 40.76 6.91
CA ALA A 149 6.70 40.77 7.87
C ALA A 149 7.74 39.70 7.54
N SER A 150 9.01 39.99 7.76
CA SER A 150 10.13 39.08 7.53
C SER A 150 10.04 37.76 8.31
N PHE A 151 9.22 37.73 9.38
CA PHE A 151 8.95 36.54 10.19
C PHE A 151 7.55 35.92 9.95
N ALA A 152 6.87 36.28 8.84
CA ALA A 152 5.54 35.76 8.51
C ALA A 152 5.47 34.23 8.48
N ASN A 153 6.56 33.57 8.06
CA ASN A 153 6.65 32.13 8.06
C ASN A 153 6.63 31.54 9.48
N TYR A 154 7.31 32.18 10.43
CA TYR A 154 7.31 31.75 11.85
C TYR A 154 5.94 31.98 12.49
N LEU A 155 5.30 33.11 12.19
CA LEU A 155 3.92 33.40 12.63
C LEU A 155 2.94 32.37 12.06
N GLY A 156 3.07 32.03 10.77
CA GLY A 156 2.28 30.97 10.16
C GLY A 156 2.45 29.61 10.84
N GLY A 157 3.68 29.26 11.19
CA GLY A 157 4.02 28.06 11.97
C GLY A 157 3.41 28.10 13.39
N ALA A 158 3.52 29.22 14.09
CA ALA A 158 2.95 29.41 15.41
C ALA A 158 1.42 29.30 15.41
N VAL A 159 0.77 29.87 14.40
CA VAL A 159 -0.70 29.74 14.20
C VAL A 159 -1.11 28.30 14.05
N TRP A 160 -0.39 27.51 13.24
CA TRP A 160 -0.68 26.10 13.08
C TRP A 160 -0.39 25.29 14.33
N ALA A 161 0.65 25.64 15.10
CA ALA A 161 0.96 25.00 16.38
C ALA A 161 -0.17 25.24 17.40
N VAL A 162 -0.65 26.49 17.54
CA VAL A 162 -1.76 26.83 18.43
C VAL A 162 -3.05 26.14 17.98
N ALA A 163 -3.36 26.17 16.66
CA ALA A 163 -4.52 25.45 16.12
C ALA A 163 -4.43 23.94 16.39
N GLY A 164 -3.23 23.35 16.31
CA GLY A 164 -3.00 21.96 16.64
C GLY A 164 -3.26 21.62 18.12
N VAL A 165 -2.77 22.45 19.04
CA VAL A 165 -3.04 22.30 20.49
C VAL A 165 -4.52 22.38 20.79
N LEU A 166 -5.22 23.38 20.20
CA LEU A 166 -6.68 23.52 20.35
C LEU A 166 -7.42 22.34 19.74
N GLY A 167 -6.93 21.81 18.60
CA GLY A 167 -7.47 20.60 17.99
C GLY A 167 -7.33 19.38 18.88
N ILE A 168 -6.17 19.16 19.50
CA ILE A 168 -5.95 18.06 20.46
C ILE A 168 -6.89 18.23 21.67
N PHE A 169 -7.04 19.44 22.18
CA PHE A 169 -7.97 19.71 23.27
C PHE A 169 -9.42 19.42 22.86
N SER A 170 -9.83 19.79 21.64
CA SER A 170 -11.16 19.49 21.11
C SER A 170 -11.43 17.99 20.97
N ILE A 171 -10.40 17.17 20.64
CA ILE A 171 -10.53 15.70 20.63
C ILE A 171 -10.97 15.18 22.00
N ASN A 172 -10.36 15.67 23.07
CA ASN A 172 -10.71 15.26 24.45
C ASN A 172 -12.14 15.71 24.81
N ILE A 173 -12.55 16.92 24.40
CA ILE A 173 -13.93 17.39 24.59
C ILE A 173 -14.91 16.50 23.83
N PHE A 174 -14.68 16.23 22.53
CA PHE A 174 -15.57 15.37 21.75
C PHE A 174 -15.59 13.93 22.28
N ALA A 175 -14.45 13.39 22.74
CA ALA A 175 -14.38 12.07 23.33
C ALA A 175 -15.20 11.97 24.64
N SER A 176 -15.35 13.06 25.40
CA SER A 176 -16.14 13.08 26.61
C SER A 176 -17.66 13.01 26.38
N PHE A 177 -18.15 13.32 25.17
CA PHE A 177 -19.58 13.22 24.81
C PHE A 177 -20.10 11.77 24.73
N GLY A 178 -19.23 10.76 24.80
CA GLY A 178 -19.64 9.37 24.91
C GLY A 178 -18.86 8.40 24.02
N ARG A 179 -19.11 7.12 24.22
CA ARG A 179 -18.41 6.03 23.53
C ARG A 179 -18.56 6.08 21.99
N PHE A 180 -19.64 6.63 21.48
CA PHE A 180 -19.84 6.81 20.05
C PHE A 180 -18.76 7.70 19.42
N PHE A 181 -18.30 8.73 20.11
CA PHE A 181 -17.26 9.64 19.65
C PHE A 181 -15.85 9.13 19.93
N SER A 182 -15.65 8.45 21.07
CA SER A 182 -14.32 8.06 21.55
C SER A 182 -13.84 6.72 21.02
N ASN A 183 -14.74 5.79 20.68
CA ASN A 183 -14.34 4.47 20.21
C ASN A 183 -13.63 4.54 18.86
N PRO A 184 -12.42 3.99 18.73
CA PRO A 184 -11.74 3.86 17.46
C PRO A 184 -12.57 3.00 16.49
N TRP A 185 -12.66 3.43 15.23
CA TRP A 185 -13.42 2.69 14.20
C TRP A 185 -12.82 1.33 13.88
N PHE A 186 -11.52 1.25 13.88
CA PHE A 186 -10.77 0.02 13.55
C PHE A 186 -10.06 -0.56 14.78
N GLY A 187 -9.38 0.30 15.55
CA GLY A 187 -8.59 -0.10 16.71
C GLY A 187 -7.33 -0.89 16.32
N PRO A 188 -6.67 -1.51 17.33
CA PRO A 188 -5.45 -2.30 17.10
C PRO A 188 -5.73 -3.73 16.64
N ARG A 189 -6.99 -4.13 16.44
CA ARG A 189 -7.39 -5.50 16.09
C ARG A 189 -7.30 -5.72 14.59
N ASN A 190 -7.05 -6.97 14.21
CA ASN A 190 -7.22 -7.37 12.83
C ASN A 190 -8.70 -7.35 12.45
N ILE A 191 -8.98 -6.92 11.24
CA ILE A 191 -10.31 -6.88 10.64
C ILE A 191 -10.38 -7.91 9.51
N ASP A 192 -11.54 -8.56 9.40
CA ASP A 192 -11.81 -9.52 8.34
C ASP A 192 -12.78 -8.92 7.34
N VAL A 193 -12.48 -9.11 6.07
CA VAL A 193 -13.33 -8.70 4.95
C VAL A 193 -13.96 -9.96 4.36
N THR A 194 -15.27 -9.96 4.27
CA THR A 194 -16.01 -11.12 3.75
C THR A 194 -15.97 -11.11 2.23
N ALA A 195 -15.39 -12.12 1.61
CA ALA A 195 -15.38 -12.24 0.16
C ALA A 195 -16.81 -12.31 -0.42
N PRO A 196 -17.11 -11.65 -1.55
CA PRO A 196 -18.39 -11.77 -2.24
C PRO A 196 -18.68 -13.22 -2.64
N LYS A 197 -19.96 -13.62 -2.70
CA LYS A 197 -20.35 -15.00 -3.03
C LYS A 197 -19.86 -15.46 -4.39
N TRP A 198 -19.80 -14.56 -5.37
CA TRP A 198 -19.30 -14.88 -6.71
C TRP A 198 -17.80 -15.18 -6.75
N LEU A 199 -17.02 -14.80 -5.71
CA LEU A 199 -15.60 -15.17 -5.53
C LEU A 199 -15.42 -16.41 -4.66
N GLN A 200 -16.47 -16.82 -3.92
CA GLN A 200 -16.40 -17.98 -3.04
C GLN A 200 -16.59 -19.26 -3.87
N GLY A 201 -15.96 -20.33 -3.44
CA GLY A 201 -16.03 -21.63 -4.10
C GLY A 201 -14.96 -21.82 -5.20
N SER A 202 -15.09 -22.91 -5.93
CA SER A 202 -14.20 -23.25 -7.05
C SER A 202 -14.85 -22.82 -8.38
N TRP A 203 -14.04 -22.17 -9.25
CA TRP A 203 -14.48 -21.79 -10.60
C TRP A 203 -14.23 -22.88 -11.63
N GLY A 204 -13.63 -23.98 -11.23
CA GLY A 204 -13.34 -25.13 -12.07
C GLY A 204 -12.44 -26.12 -11.37
N SER A 205 -12.22 -27.26 -12.05
CA SER A 205 -11.23 -28.26 -11.62
C SER A 205 -10.30 -28.59 -12.78
N ILE A 206 -9.01 -28.60 -12.54
CA ILE A 206 -8.00 -29.06 -13.49
C ILE A 206 -7.35 -30.29 -12.89
N ALA A 207 -7.40 -31.43 -13.59
CA ALA A 207 -6.83 -32.70 -13.15
C ALA A 207 -7.30 -33.16 -11.75
N GLY A 208 -8.57 -32.87 -11.39
CA GLY A 208 -9.15 -33.22 -10.09
C GLY A 208 -8.87 -32.23 -8.96
N ILE A 209 -8.13 -31.16 -9.22
CA ILE A 209 -7.80 -30.12 -8.23
C ILE A 209 -8.76 -28.95 -8.40
N GLU A 210 -9.45 -28.60 -7.31
CA GLU A 210 -10.34 -27.44 -7.29
C GLU A 210 -9.54 -26.14 -7.39
N LEU A 211 -10.00 -25.23 -8.24
CA LEU A 211 -9.41 -23.90 -8.43
C LEU A 211 -10.19 -22.86 -7.61
N PRO A 212 -9.65 -22.37 -6.47
CA PRO A 212 -10.34 -21.36 -5.67
C PRO A 212 -10.55 -20.07 -6.48
N GLY A 213 -11.80 -19.61 -6.59
CA GLY A 213 -12.16 -18.43 -7.38
C GLY A 213 -11.41 -17.16 -6.96
N ILE A 214 -11.19 -17.00 -5.65
CA ILE A 214 -10.41 -15.88 -5.08
C ILE A 214 -9.00 -15.80 -5.69
N ARG A 215 -8.30 -16.93 -5.80
CA ARG A 215 -6.91 -16.97 -6.29
C ARG A 215 -6.83 -16.63 -7.77
N ILE A 216 -7.73 -17.23 -8.57
CA ILE A 216 -7.79 -16.91 -10.00
C ILE A 216 -8.13 -15.43 -10.22
N PHE A 217 -9.05 -14.90 -9.43
CA PHE A 217 -9.39 -13.47 -9.49
C PHE A 217 -8.20 -12.56 -9.19
N ILE A 218 -7.41 -12.85 -8.16
CA ILE A 218 -6.23 -12.06 -7.80
C ILE A 218 -5.19 -12.10 -8.92
N ILE A 219 -4.93 -13.28 -9.49
CA ILE A 219 -4.00 -13.44 -10.61
C ILE A 219 -4.49 -12.66 -11.84
N ALA A 220 -5.77 -12.78 -12.19
CA ALA A 220 -6.36 -12.07 -13.31
C ALA A 220 -6.35 -10.55 -13.10
N LEU A 221 -6.67 -10.08 -11.89
CA LEU A 221 -6.63 -8.68 -11.51
C LEU A 221 -5.21 -8.11 -11.64
N SER A 222 -4.21 -8.85 -11.15
CA SER A 222 -2.81 -8.42 -11.25
C SER A 222 -2.32 -8.34 -12.70
N ALA A 223 -2.67 -9.33 -13.52
CA ALA A 223 -2.35 -9.32 -14.95
C ALA A 223 -3.02 -8.15 -15.69
N LEU A 224 -4.30 -7.89 -15.40
CA LEU A 224 -5.05 -6.78 -15.99
C LEU A 224 -4.42 -5.43 -15.62
N LEU A 225 -4.11 -5.21 -14.34
CA LEU A 225 -3.53 -3.96 -13.87
C LEU A 225 -2.11 -3.77 -14.37
N LEU A 226 -1.30 -4.83 -14.44
CA LEU A 226 0.02 -4.77 -15.04
C LEU A 226 -0.06 -4.39 -16.52
N ALA A 227 -0.97 -5.01 -17.28
CA ALA A 227 -1.20 -4.67 -18.68
C ALA A 227 -1.66 -3.21 -18.84
N ALA A 228 -2.56 -2.74 -17.97
CA ALA A 228 -3.00 -1.34 -17.97
C ALA A 228 -1.86 -0.37 -17.67
N VAL A 229 -1.00 -0.67 -16.71
CA VAL A 229 0.20 0.13 -16.39
C VAL A 229 1.19 0.13 -17.56
N ALA A 230 1.47 -1.03 -18.13
CA ALA A 230 2.36 -1.15 -19.29
C ALA A 230 1.83 -0.35 -20.50
N TRP A 231 0.54 -0.46 -20.76
CA TRP A 231 -0.13 0.33 -21.81
C TRP A 231 -0.05 1.83 -21.50
N PHE A 232 -0.36 2.24 -20.26
CA PHE A 232 -0.28 3.63 -19.84
C PHE A 232 1.13 4.20 -20.03
N LEU A 233 2.15 3.50 -19.55
CA LEU A 233 3.54 3.95 -19.66
C LEU A 233 4.06 3.98 -21.11
N THR A 234 3.60 3.07 -21.98
CA THR A 234 4.13 2.96 -23.36
C THR A 234 3.36 3.81 -24.38
N LYS A 235 2.05 3.93 -24.22
CA LYS A 235 1.15 4.51 -25.23
C LYS A 235 0.57 5.87 -24.87
N SER A 236 0.51 6.23 -23.58
CA SER A 236 -0.09 7.51 -23.16
C SER A 236 0.90 8.67 -23.28
N VAL A 237 0.37 9.89 -23.45
CA VAL A 237 1.17 11.14 -23.42
C VAL A 237 1.85 11.32 -22.06
N TRP A 238 1.18 10.92 -20.98
CA TRP A 238 1.74 10.96 -19.63
C TRP A 238 2.89 9.98 -19.47
N GLY A 239 2.80 8.79 -20.06
CA GLY A 239 3.89 7.82 -20.04
C GLY A 239 5.14 8.33 -20.76
N VAL A 240 4.99 9.06 -21.88
CA VAL A 240 6.11 9.72 -22.55
C VAL A 240 6.74 10.78 -21.65
N ARG A 241 5.92 11.64 -21.03
CA ARG A 241 6.40 12.69 -20.11
C ARG A 241 7.14 12.11 -18.89
N ILE A 242 6.59 11.05 -18.30
CA ILE A 242 7.23 10.35 -17.16
C ILE A 242 8.61 9.85 -17.58
N ARG A 243 8.74 9.15 -18.70
CA ARG A 243 10.03 8.65 -19.20
C ARG A 243 11.02 9.77 -19.54
N SER A 244 10.55 10.88 -20.10
CA SER A 244 11.40 12.05 -20.37
C SER A 244 11.97 12.63 -19.08
N VAL A 245 11.12 12.83 -18.06
CA VAL A 245 11.55 13.36 -16.76
C VAL A 245 12.52 12.41 -16.05
N THR A 246 12.31 11.09 -16.18
CA THR A 246 13.21 10.07 -15.62
C THR A 246 14.59 10.11 -16.29
N GLN A 247 14.66 10.35 -17.59
CA GLN A 247 15.94 10.41 -18.32
C GLN A 247 16.72 11.66 -17.99
N ASN A 248 16.08 12.83 -18.06
CA ASN A 248 16.72 14.11 -17.71
C ASN A 248 15.67 15.13 -17.28
N ARG A 249 15.58 15.34 -15.96
CA ARG A 249 14.60 16.22 -15.33
C ARG A 249 14.79 17.69 -15.73
N GLU A 250 16.03 18.16 -15.75
CA GLU A 250 16.36 19.56 -16.07
C GLU A 250 16.01 19.89 -17.52
N MET A 251 16.44 19.02 -18.45
CA MET A 251 16.13 19.17 -19.87
C MET A 251 14.63 19.12 -20.13
N SER A 252 13.91 18.20 -19.48
CA SER A 252 12.44 18.10 -19.60
C SER A 252 11.74 19.38 -19.17
N ASN A 253 12.22 20.00 -18.10
CA ASN A 253 11.70 21.27 -17.61
C ASN A 253 11.96 22.41 -18.61
N CYS A 254 13.17 22.48 -19.19
CA CYS A 254 13.51 23.44 -20.25
C CYS A 254 12.63 23.28 -21.50
N LEU A 255 12.19 22.06 -21.82
CA LEU A 255 11.26 21.76 -22.91
C LEU A 255 9.78 22.02 -22.58
N GLY A 256 9.48 22.60 -21.42
CA GLY A 256 8.12 22.96 -20.99
C GLY A 256 7.28 21.79 -20.43
N ILE A 257 7.89 20.66 -20.11
CA ILE A 257 7.19 19.56 -19.44
C ILE A 257 6.99 19.94 -17.95
N PRO A 258 5.75 19.97 -17.44
CA PRO A 258 5.48 20.32 -16.03
C PRO A 258 5.91 19.19 -15.10
N THR A 259 7.20 19.15 -14.74
CA THR A 259 7.81 18.07 -13.94
C THR A 259 7.08 17.82 -12.64
N ASP A 260 6.63 18.86 -11.94
CA ASP A 260 5.87 18.76 -10.69
C ASP A 260 4.55 18.01 -10.83
N SER A 261 3.84 18.19 -11.95
CA SER A 261 2.61 17.46 -12.23
C SER A 261 2.88 16.01 -12.61
N VAL A 262 3.98 15.77 -13.33
CA VAL A 262 4.41 14.43 -13.72
C VAL A 262 4.75 13.63 -12.46
N ASP A 263 5.49 14.21 -11.53
CA ASP A 263 5.84 13.57 -10.27
C ASP A 263 4.61 13.23 -9.44
N SER A 264 3.68 14.19 -9.25
CA SER A 264 2.45 13.96 -8.50
C SER A 264 1.60 12.83 -9.09
N ILE A 265 1.47 12.77 -10.41
CA ILE A 265 0.69 11.72 -11.10
C ILE A 265 1.41 10.38 -10.96
N THR A 266 2.72 10.34 -11.16
CA THR A 266 3.52 9.11 -11.03
C THR A 266 3.43 8.52 -9.63
N PHE A 267 3.59 9.39 -8.61
CA PHE A 267 3.46 8.98 -7.22
C PHE A 267 2.04 8.54 -6.87
N GLY A 268 1.02 9.26 -7.40
CA GLY A 268 -0.38 8.90 -7.23
C GLY A 268 -0.72 7.52 -7.83
N ILE A 269 -0.24 7.22 -9.03
CA ILE A 269 -0.44 5.92 -9.67
C ILE A 269 0.23 4.81 -8.86
N GLY A 270 1.49 5.02 -8.44
CA GLY A 270 2.22 4.04 -7.63
C GLY A 270 1.54 3.74 -6.30
N SER A 271 1.11 4.78 -5.57
CA SER A 271 0.37 4.61 -4.31
C SER A 271 -1.04 4.03 -4.51
N GLY A 272 -1.72 4.38 -5.62
CA GLY A 272 -2.99 3.78 -6.00
C GLY A 272 -2.91 2.28 -6.24
N LEU A 273 -1.86 1.81 -6.95
CA LEU A 273 -1.61 0.38 -7.16
C LEU A 273 -1.33 -0.35 -5.84
N ALA A 274 -0.59 0.26 -4.91
CA ALA A 274 -0.42 -0.29 -3.57
C ALA A 274 -1.77 -0.43 -2.84
N GLY A 275 -2.65 0.55 -2.97
CA GLY A 275 -3.99 0.48 -2.40
C GLY A 275 -4.82 -0.68 -2.96
N VAL A 276 -4.75 -0.93 -4.27
CA VAL A 276 -5.42 -2.09 -4.89
C VAL A 276 -4.79 -3.41 -4.42
N ALA A 277 -3.46 -3.48 -4.28
CA ALA A 277 -2.79 -4.63 -3.69
C ALA A 277 -3.29 -4.90 -2.25
N GLY A 278 -3.47 -3.84 -1.46
CA GLY A 278 -4.07 -3.91 -0.14
C GLY A 278 -5.51 -4.43 -0.16
N CYS A 279 -6.32 -3.98 -1.13
CA CYS A 279 -7.66 -4.52 -1.34
C CYS A 279 -7.61 -6.03 -1.68
N ALA A 280 -6.68 -6.46 -2.55
CA ALA A 280 -6.53 -7.87 -2.91
C ALA A 280 -6.12 -8.74 -1.71
N ILE A 281 -5.26 -8.24 -0.82
CA ILE A 281 -4.84 -8.96 0.40
C ILE A 281 -6.03 -9.28 1.30
N THR A 282 -7.05 -8.43 1.37
CA THR A 282 -8.23 -8.68 2.21
C THR A 282 -8.98 -9.96 1.87
N LEU A 283 -8.79 -10.49 0.66
CA LEU A 283 -9.35 -11.78 0.24
C LEU A 283 -8.52 -12.99 0.71
N LEU A 284 -7.25 -12.78 1.02
CA LEU A 284 -6.33 -13.85 1.44
C LEU A 284 -6.28 -14.02 2.96
N GLY A 285 -6.61 -12.98 3.72
CA GLY A 285 -6.57 -13.05 5.17
C GLY A 285 -6.98 -11.78 5.87
N SER A 286 -6.90 -11.82 7.20
CA SER A 286 -7.21 -10.68 8.06
C SER A 286 -6.20 -9.54 7.90
N VAL A 287 -6.67 -8.32 8.02
CA VAL A 287 -5.90 -7.10 7.84
C VAL A 287 -5.72 -6.39 9.17
N GLY A 288 -4.49 -6.07 9.50
CA GLY A 288 -4.15 -5.31 10.70
C GLY A 288 -3.38 -4.03 10.40
N PRO A 289 -3.22 -3.16 11.42
CA PRO A 289 -2.50 -1.89 11.27
C PRO A 289 -1.03 -2.03 10.91
N ASN A 290 -0.43 -3.20 11.12
CA ASN A 290 0.98 -3.47 10.80
C ASN A 290 1.18 -4.14 9.43
N LEU A 291 0.11 -4.33 8.66
CA LEU A 291 0.17 -5.02 7.36
C LEU A 291 1.21 -4.37 6.44
N GLY A 292 1.24 -3.04 6.37
CA GLY A 292 2.19 -2.31 5.54
C GLY A 292 3.64 -2.64 5.85
N ALA A 293 4.00 -2.66 7.12
CA ALA A 293 5.36 -2.97 7.57
C ALA A 293 5.81 -4.40 7.20
N SER A 294 4.87 -5.37 7.17
CA SER A 294 5.16 -6.75 6.79
C SER A 294 5.43 -6.90 5.29
N TYR A 295 4.71 -6.15 4.45
CA TYR A 295 4.81 -6.28 2.99
C TYR A 295 5.86 -5.38 2.35
N ILE A 296 6.21 -4.24 2.96
CA ILE A 296 7.18 -3.30 2.37
C ILE A 296 8.53 -3.96 2.10
N VAL A 297 8.98 -4.81 3.00
CA VAL A 297 10.24 -5.54 2.89
C VAL A 297 10.22 -6.47 1.68
N SER A 298 9.15 -7.26 1.53
CA SER A 298 8.99 -8.16 0.38
C SER A 298 8.89 -7.39 -0.95
N CYS A 299 8.22 -6.23 -0.96
CA CYS A 299 8.15 -5.37 -2.15
C CYS A 299 9.52 -4.83 -2.55
N PHE A 300 10.34 -4.40 -1.58
CA PHE A 300 11.72 -3.99 -1.87
C PHE A 300 12.55 -5.14 -2.42
N MET A 301 12.42 -6.34 -1.85
CA MET A 301 13.12 -7.52 -2.37
C MET A 301 12.76 -7.80 -3.82
N VAL A 302 11.47 -7.76 -4.15
CA VAL A 302 11.00 -7.95 -5.54
C VAL A 302 11.65 -6.94 -6.49
N ILE A 303 11.76 -5.67 -6.09
CA ILE A 303 12.35 -4.64 -6.94
C ILE A 303 13.86 -4.80 -7.08
N VAL A 304 14.55 -5.14 -6.01
CA VAL A 304 16.00 -5.35 -6.04
C VAL A 304 16.33 -6.55 -6.92
N LEU A 305 15.64 -7.68 -6.74
CA LEU A 305 15.83 -8.89 -7.56
C LEU A 305 15.41 -8.69 -9.01
N GLY A 306 14.29 -8.00 -9.24
CA GLY A 306 13.77 -7.76 -10.58
C GLY A 306 14.52 -6.69 -11.35
N GLY A 307 15.34 -5.89 -10.65
CA GLY A 307 16.02 -4.72 -11.16
C GLY A 307 15.15 -3.47 -11.13
N VAL A 308 15.69 -2.40 -10.55
CA VAL A 308 15.00 -1.13 -10.38
C VAL A 308 14.54 -0.55 -11.72
N GLY A 309 13.25 -0.30 -11.88
CA GLY A 309 12.66 0.24 -13.12
C GLY A 309 12.41 -0.80 -14.22
N ASN A 310 12.70 -2.07 -13.99
CA ASN A 310 12.44 -3.15 -14.94
C ASN A 310 11.15 -3.89 -14.59
N LEU A 311 10.05 -3.58 -15.31
CA LEU A 311 8.75 -4.23 -15.05
C LEU A 311 8.76 -5.74 -15.30
N VAL A 312 9.49 -6.22 -16.31
CA VAL A 312 9.56 -7.66 -16.62
C VAL A 312 10.30 -8.40 -15.50
N GLY A 313 11.42 -7.84 -15.04
CA GLY A 313 12.14 -8.38 -13.89
C GLY A 313 11.28 -8.40 -12.63
N THR A 314 10.50 -7.33 -12.37
CA THR A 314 9.56 -7.27 -11.24
C THR A 314 8.52 -8.40 -11.31
N VAL A 315 7.97 -8.72 -12.49
CA VAL A 315 7.04 -9.85 -12.67
C VAL A 315 7.70 -11.17 -12.31
N ILE A 316 8.87 -11.45 -12.86
CA ILE A 316 9.58 -12.71 -12.62
C ILE A 316 9.94 -12.84 -11.14
N ALA A 317 10.50 -11.79 -10.53
CA ALA A 317 10.90 -11.79 -9.13
C ALA A 317 9.71 -11.98 -8.18
N SER A 318 8.58 -11.30 -8.43
CA SER A 318 7.39 -11.42 -7.58
C SER A 318 6.75 -12.81 -7.63
N MET A 319 6.66 -13.41 -8.84
CA MET A 319 6.12 -14.76 -9.00
C MET A 319 7.05 -15.80 -8.34
N MET A 320 8.35 -15.66 -8.55
CA MET A 320 9.35 -16.53 -7.95
C MET A 320 9.32 -16.46 -6.42
N LEU A 321 9.31 -15.24 -5.86
CA LEU A 321 9.19 -15.03 -4.40
C LEU A 321 7.89 -15.58 -3.83
N GLY A 322 6.75 -15.36 -4.49
CA GLY A 322 5.47 -15.90 -4.05
C GLY A 322 5.45 -17.42 -4.02
N ILE A 323 6.00 -18.09 -5.05
CA ILE A 323 6.08 -19.55 -5.11
C ILE A 323 7.02 -20.08 -4.01
N ILE A 324 8.20 -19.49 -3.85
CA ILE A 324 9.18 -19.91 -2.83
C ILE A 324 8.56 -19.73 -1.43
N GLN A 325 7.91 -18.60 -1.17
CA GLN A 325 7.25 -18.33 0.11
C GLN A 325 6.10 -19.31 0.39
N SER A 326 5.33 -19.69 -0.62
CA SER A 326 4.28 -20.69 -0.49
C SER A 326 4.80 -22.08 -0.17
N ILE A 327 5.82 -22.53 -0.91
CA ILE A 327 6.41 -23.87 -0.73
C ILE A 327 7.08 -23.99 0.66
N ILE A 328 7.83 -22.99 1.07
CA ILE A 328 8.50 -22.99 2.38
C ILE A 328 7.48 -22.83 3.50
N GLY A 329 6.59 -21.84 3.40
CA GLY A 329 5.64 -21.51 4.46
C GLY A 329 4.57 -22.59 4.72
N SER A 330 4.27 -23.43 3.73
CA SER A 330 3.33 -24.56 3.89
C SER A 330 3.95 -25.81 4.50
N GLY A 331 5.29 -25.87 4.66
CA GLY A 331 5.97 -27.09 5.07
C GLY A 331 5.85 -28.25 4.07
N SER A 332 5.43 -27.98 2.84
CA SER A 332 5.22 -28.99 1.80
C SER A 332 6.48 -29.76 1.45
N LEU A 333 7.66 -29.16 1.65
CA LEU A 333 8.95 -29.83 1.51
C LEU A 333 9.10 -31.04 2.47
N LEU A 334 8.56 -30.93 3.70
CA LEU A 334 8.59 -32.01 4.68
C LEU A 334 7.71 -33.20 4.27
N ILE A 335 6.61 -32.91 3.56
CA ILE A 335 5.67 -33.92 3.06
C ILE A 335 6.21 -34.55 1.78
N ALA A 336 6.86 -33.77 0.91
CA ALA A 336 7.42 -34.25 -0.35
C ALA A 336 8.66 -35.11 -0.18
N PHE A 337 9.45 -34.90 0.88
CA PHE A 337 10.66 -35.61 1.17
C PHE A 337 10.66 -36.22 2.60
N PRO A 338 9.89 -37.29 2.86
CA PRO A 338 9.75 -37.89 4.19
C PRO A 338 11.05 -38.46 4.74
N ASP A 339 11.95 -38.90 3.85
CA ASP A 339 13.24 -39.52 4.20
C ASP A 339 14.40 -38.52 4.39
N MET A 340 14.07 -37.23 4.60
CA MET A 340 15.09 -36.22 4.80
C MET A 340 15.87 -36.42 6.08
N PRO A 341 17.21 -36.22 6.10
CA PRO A 341 18.03 -36.31 7.32
C PRO A 341 17.48 -35.45 8.45
N SER A 342 17.56 -35.93 9.70
CA SER A 342 16.97 -35.25 10.87
C SER A 342 17.44 -33.80 11.04
N SER A 343 18.69 -33.50 10.69
CA SER A 343 19.24 -32.13 10.71
C SER A 343 18.59 -31.20 9.70
N LEU A 344 18.36 -31.68 8.46
CA LEU A 344 17.68 -30.92 7.42
C LEU A 344 16.18 -30.75 7.73
N ARG A 345 15.57 -31.78 8.31
CA ARG A 345 14.18 -31.74 8.75
C ARG A 345 13.94 -30.66 9.82
N ALA A 346 14.81 -30.61 10.83
CA ALA A 346 14.73 -29.57 11.87
C ALA A 346 14.90 -28.15 11.30
N VAL A 347 15.77 -27.96 10.31
CA VAL A 347 15.95 -26.69 9.61
C VAL A 347 14.70 -26.32 8.81
N THR A 348 14.14 -27.27 8.05
CA THR A 348 12.92 -27.00 7.26
C THR A 348 11.71 -26.74 8.14
N GLU A 349 11.54 -27.44 9.26
CA GLU A 349 10.49 -27.19 10.26
C GLU A 349 10.63 -25.79 10.87
N PHE A 350 11.84 -25.37 11.21
CA PHE A 350 12.12 -24.03 11.73
C PHE A 350 11.74 -22.93 10.72
N PHE A 351 12.06 -23.11 9.44
CA PHE A 351 11.72 -22.14 8.38
C PHE A 351 10.29 -22.28 7.84
N ALA A 352 9.58 -23.36 8.14
CA ALA A 352 8.17 -23.53 7.75
C ALA A 352 7.23 -22.58 8.49
N THR A 353 7.65 -21.91 9.57
CA THR A 353 6.87 -20.85 10.17
C THR A 353 6.83 -19.63 9.25
N THR A 354 5.64 -19.01 9.09
CA THR A 354 5.41 -17.92 8.13
C THR A 354 6.39 -16.74 8.29
N SER A 355 6.82 -16.46 9.52
CA SER A 355 7.78 -15.39 9.80
C SER A 355 9.20 -15.75 9.40
N MET A 356 9.58 -17.02 9.49
CA MET A 356 10.94 -17.48 9.19
C MET A 356 11.15 -17.81 7.71
N SER A 357 10.08 -18.08 6.96
CA SER A 357 10.17 -18.27 5.51
C SER A 357 10.70 -17.02 4.80
N LEU A 358 10.33 -15.84 5.26
CA LEU A 358 10.88 -14.57 4.76
C LEU A 358 12.37 -14.43 5.04
N VAL A 359 12.83 -14.84 6.23
CA VAL A 359 14.26 -14.79 6.59
C VAL A 359 15.08 -15.71 5.68
N LEU A 360 14.59 -16.90 5.37
CA LEU A 360 15.26 -17.83 4.46
C LEU A 360 15.36 -17.26 3.04
N VAL A 361 14.29 -16.63 2.55
CA VAL A 361 14.30 -15.92 1.27
C VAL A 361 15.34 -14.79 1.28
N PHE A 362 15.45 -14.03 2.39
CA PHE A 362 16.49 -13.01 2.56
C PHE A 362 17.90 -13.58 2.48
N ILE A 363 18.17 -14.65 3.21
CA ILE A 363 19.47 -15.33 3.19
C ILE A 363 19.80 -15.76 1.77
N PHE A 364 18.84 -16.33 1.04
CA PHE A 364 19.03 -16.76 -0.34
C PHE A 364 19.39 -15.60 -1.27
N ILE A 365 18.74 -14.45 -1.10
CA ILE A 365 19.01 -13.24 -1.89
C ILE A 365 20.39 -12.64 -1.58
N ILE A 366 20.81 -12.65 -0.30
CA ILE A 366 22.14 -12.13 0.08
C ILE A 366 23.25 -13.04 -0.41
N ALA A 367 22.99 -14.36 -0.51
CA ALA A 367 23.97 -15.33 -0.97
C ALA A 367 24.17 -15.33 -2.50
N PHE A 368 23.22 -14.80 -3.26
CA PHE A 368 23.26 -14.70 -4.72
C PHE A 368 23.66 -13.31 -5.20
#